data_9b43c3457e030428bce8a673cfffd037
#
_entry.id   9b43c3457e030428bce8a673cfffd037
#
_cell.length_a   1.000
_cell.length_b   1.000
_cell.length_c   1.000
_cell.angle_alpha   90.00
_cell.angle_beta   90.00
_cell.angle_gamma   90.00
#
_symmetry.space_group_name_H-M   'P 1'
#
loop_
_entity.id
_entity.type
_entity.pdbx_description
1 polymer ?
#
loop_
_entity_poly.entity_id
_entity_poly.type
_entity_poly.pdbx_seq_one_letter_code
_entity_poly.pdbx_strand_id
1 'polypeptide(L)'
;MKSMLHRVMLALLLLLSSGIQLAAQHSEATGSIVGTVVDASTHEALPNVQVTIKGTTIGTTTDANGAFSLPHLRPGTYTLEARLIGYAAESSRVAIEAGHSRHLDLYLRQQAIDLDGVVVSANRHETLRRSAPSLVTVLSQEVFQKTHSENLSQGLRFQPGLRIEDNCQNCGFNQVRINGLEGAYSQILIDSRPVFSALAGVYGLEQIPSSMIERVEVIRGGGSALFGANAVGGVINVITREPLRNSASLRHSYTSYEGADHRYTSLMPTTSFNGALVTEDRRAAAMVFGQHSRRGMVDIDGDSFTDIPELKNRALGFRSYYKTGMYSKLTAEYRSMHELSLIHISEPTRPY
;
A
#
# COMPACT_ATOMS: atom_id res chain seq x y z
N MET A 1 5.53 -70.23 57.60
CA MET A 1 4.57 -69.33 56.84
C MET A 1 5.11 -67.98 56.49
N LYS A 2 5.80 -67.25 57.38
CA LYS A 2 6.35 -65.87 57.09
C LYS A 2 7.48 -65.87 56.01
N SER A 3 8.33 -66.93 55.93
CA SER A 3 9.42 -66.91 54.93
C SER A 3 8.97 -67.21 53.50
N MET A 4 7.85 -67.91 53.34
CA MET A 4 7.30 -68.24 52.04
C MET A 4 6.59 -67.02 51.45
N LEU A 5 5.95 -66.22 52.28
CA LEU A 5 5.28 -64.93 51.87
C LEU A 5 6.29 -63.87 51.40
N HIS A 6 7.46 -63.80 52.05
CA HIS A 6 8.54 -62.90 51.64
C HIS A 6 9.14 -63.23 50.26
N ARG A 7 9.29 -64.57 50.01
CA ARG A 7 9.82 -65.06 48.71
C ARG A 7 8.83 -64.82 47.57
N VAL A 8 7.52 -64.99 47.81
CA VAL A 8 6.49 -64.70 46.84
C VAL A 8 6.37 -63.21 46.56
N MET A 9 6.47 -62.38 47.61
CA MET A 9 6.45 -60.91 47.47
C MET A 9 7.68 -60.39 46.74
N LEU A 10 8.87 -60.94 46.95
CA LEU A 10 10.09 -60.61 46.25
C LEU A 10 10.05 -60.98 44.76
N ALA A 11 9.47 -62.23 44.48
CA ALA A 11 9.27 -62.64 43.10
C ALA A 11 8.25 -61.76 42.33
N LEU A 12 7.19 -61.36 43.02
CA LEU A 12 6.20 -60.41 42.43
C LEU A 12 6.79 -59.03 42.15
N LEU A 13 7.65 -58.49 43.03
CA LEU A 13 8.36 -57.28 42.85
C LEU A 13 9.35 -57.31 41.68
N LEU A 14 10.05 -58.41 41.48
CA LEU A 14 10.95 -58.69 40.37
C LEU A 14 10.20 -58.80 39.01
N LEU A 15 9.00 -59.37 39.01
CA LEU A 15 8.16 -59.48 37.83
C LEU A 15 7.53 -58.11 37.45
N LEU A 16 7.21 -57.25 38.42
CA LEU A 16 6.75 -55.90 38.17
C LEU A 16 7.86 -54.98 37.65
N SER A 17 9.11 -55.18 38.09
CA SER A 17 10.24 -54.37 37.62
C SER A 17 10.68 -54.72 36.20
N SER A 18 10.47 -55.95 35.71
CA SER A 18 10.77 -56.35 34.34
C SER A 18 9.69 -55.87 33.32
N GLY A 19 8.46 -55.53 33.75
CA GLY A 19 7.39 -55.01 32.89
C GLY A 19 7.53 -53.51 32.53
N ILE A 20 8.30 -52.78 33.31
CA ILE A 20 8.44 -51.33 33.13
C ILE A 20 9.55 -50.94 32.11
N GLN A 21 10.44 -51.85 31.78
CA GLN A 21 11.56 -51.57 30.85
C GLN A 21 11.22 -51.76 29.36
N LEU A 22 10.07 -52.32 29.00
CA LEU A 22 9.71 -52.55 27.59
C LEU A 22 8.86 -51.44 26.98
N ALA A 23 8.47 -50.40 27.74
CA ALA A 23 7.68 -49.27 27.25
C ALA A 23 8.52 -48.04 26.88
N ALA A 24 9.83 -48.09 27.00
CA ALA A 24 10.71 -46.98 26.67
C ALA A 24 11.58 -47.33 25.46
N GLN A 25 11.25 -46.74 24.33
CA GLN A 25 12.07 -46.45 23.17
C GLN A 25 11.50 -46.94 21.83
N HIS A 26 10.30 -46.50 21.49
CA HIS A 26 10.08 -46.15 20.11
C HIS A 26 10.38 -44.64 19.95
N SER A 27 11.65 -44.30 19.94
CA SER A 27 12.09 -43.07 19.35
C SER A 27 11.85 -43.23 17.85
N GLU A 28 10.66 -42.83 17.38
CA GLU A 28 10.44 -42.71 15.94
C GLU A 28 11.54 -41.79 15.43
N ALA A 29 12.44 -42.30 14.62
CA ALA A 29 13.50 -41.51 14.02
C ALA A 29 12.85 -40.42 13.21
N THR A 30 12.97 -39.20 13.69
CA THR A 30 12.44 -38.00 13.02
C THR A 30 13.42 -37.49 11.98
N GLY A 31 12.92 -36.92 10.89
CA GLY A 31 13.73 -36.20 9.92
C GLY A 31 13.65 -34.68 10.12
N SER A 32 14.29 -33.94 9.25
CA SER A 32 14.25 -32.48 9.23
C SER A 32 14.19 -31.94 7.82
N ILE A 33 13.68 -30.72 7.69
CA ILE A 33 13.75 -29.92 6.44
C ILE A 33 14.62 -28.71 6.73
N VAL A 34 15.61 -28.47 5.90
CA VAL A 34 16.46 -27.28 5.91
C VAL A 34 16.50 -26.68 4.52
N GLY A 35 16.71 -25.39 4.41
CA GLY A 35 16.80 -24.77 3.10
C GLY A 35 16.91 -23.26 3.18
N THR A 36 16.85 -22.62 2.02
CA THR A 36 16.91 -21.18 1.89
C THR A 36 15.68 -20.66 1.14
N VAL A 37 15.31 -19.43 1.42
CA VAL A 37 14.27 -18.70 0.69
C VAL A 37 14.90 -17.46 0.04
N VAL A 38 14.77 -17.36 -1.28
CA VAL A 38 15.35 -16.29 -2.07
C VAL A 38 14.29 -15.63 -2.97
N ASP A 39 14.56 -14.40 -3.39
CA ASP A 39 13.79 -13.73 -4.43
C ASP A 39 14.04 -14.41 -5.78
N ALA A 40 12.98 -14.77 -6.50
CA ALA A 40 13.07 -15.50 -7.78
C ALA A 40 13.72 -14.67 -8.90
N SER A 41 13.74 -13.32 -8.79
CA SER A 41 14.25 -12.41 -9.81
C SER A 41 15.68 -11.97 -9.52
N THR A 42 15.96 -11.59 -8.26
CA THR A 42 17.26 -11.05 -7.84
C THR A 42 18.19 -12.10 -7.23
N HIS A 43 17.65 -13.27 -6.84
CA HIS A 43 18.33 -14.33 -6.09
C HIS A 43 18.90 -13.85 -4.74
N GLU A 44 18.43 -12.71 -4.24
CA GLU A 44 18.77 -12.22 -2.91
C GLU A 44 18.04 -13.02 -1.82
N ALA A 45 18.72 -13.27 -0.72
CA ALA A 45 18.16 -13.96 0.43
C ALA A 45 17.00 -13.17 1.05
N LEU A 46 15.91 -13.84 1.38
CA LEU A 46 14.72 -13.24 1.97
C LEU A 46 14.62 -13.57 3.47
N PRO A 47 14.93 -12.61 4.35
CA PRO A 47 14.76 -12.78 5.78
C PRO A 47 13.29 -12.61 6.20
N ASN A 48 12.95 -13.18 7.37
CA ASN A 48 11.62 -13.12 7.98
C ASN A 48 10.49 -13.69 7.13
N VAL A 49 10.79 -14.63 6.22
CA VAL A 49 9.78 -15.42 5.51
C VAL A 49 9.18 -16.44 6.47
N GLN A 50 7.88 -16.42 6.60
CA GLN A 50 7.17 -17.45 7.37
C GLN A 50 7.08 -18.75 6.55
N VAL A 51 7.73 -19.83 7.02
CA VAL A 51 7.70 -21.16 6.41
C VAL A 51 6.88 -22.06 7.31
N THR A 52 5.76 -22.57 6.81
CA THR A 52 4.81 -23.40 7.58
C THR A 52 4.48 -24.69 6.85
N ILE A 53 4.16 -25.73 7.59
CA ILE A 53 3.57 -26.95 7.03
C ILE A 53 2.07 -26.74 6.90
N LYS A 54 1.55 -26.80 5.68
CA LYS A 54 0.14 -26.55 5.37
C LYS A 54 -0.77 -27.49 6.15
N GLY A 55 -1.77 -26.89 6.82
CA GLY A 55 -2.74 -27.64 7.63
C GLY A 55 -2.26 -27.99 9.05
N THR A 56 -1.12 -27.47 9.49
CA THR A 56 -0.59 -27.66 10.85
C THR A 56 -0.19 -26.32 11.48
N THR A 57 0.17 -26.36 12.75
CA THR A 57 0.77 -25.22 13.48
C THR A 57 2.30 -25.21 13.45
N ILE A 58 2.91 -26.18 12.75
CA ILE A 58 4.37 -26.31 12.66
C ILE A 58 4.90 -25.33 11.63
N GLY A 59 5.82 -24.47 12.05
CA GLY A 59 6.43 -23.48 11.18
C GLY A 59 7.65 -22.83 11.81
N THR A 60 8.37 -22.09 10.99
CA THR A 60 9.57 -21.32 11.37
C THR A 60 9.63 -20.03 10.55
N THR A 61 10.59 -19.16 10.83
CA THR A 61 10.91 -17.98 10.02
C THR A 61 12.35 -18.05 9.54
N THR A 62 12.60 -17.50 8.35
CA THR A 62 13.97 -17.42 7.82
C THR A 62 14.81 -16.40 8.59
N ASP A 63 16.09 -16.70 8.75
CA ASP A 63 17.11 -15.80 9.33
C ASP A 63 17.54 -14.68 8.36
N ALA A 64 18.57 -13.92 8.74
CA ALA A 64 19.12 -12.82 7.93
C ALA A 64 19.68 -13.28 6.56
N ASN A 65 20.06 -14.55 6.44
CA ASN A 65 20.60 -15.17 5.22
C ASN A 65 19.52 -15.92 4.44
N GLY A 66 18.24 -15.78 4.82
CA GLY A 66 17.14 -16.50 4.20
C GLY A 66 17.06 -17.99 4.58
N ALA A 67 17.89 -18.47 5.51
CA ALA A 67 17.93 -19.88 5.90
C ALA A 67 16.83 -20.23 6.89
N PHE A 68 16.26 -21.45 6.76
CA PHE A 68 15.26 -21.99 7.68
C PHE A 68 15.54 -23.44 8.05
N SER A 69 15.02 -23.87 9.20
CA SER A 69 15.09 -25.25 9.66
C SER A 69 13.78 -25.67 10.36
N LEU A 70 13.26 -26.84 10.00
CA LEU A 70 12.12 -27.50 10.60
C LEU A 70 12.56 -28.88 11.09
N PRO A 71 13.02 -29.00 12.33
CA PRO A 71 13.47 -30.25 12.91
C PRO A 71 12.29 -31.11 13.41
N HIS A 72 12.59 -32.36 13.78
CA HIS A 72 11.68 -33.29 14.48
C HIS A 72 10.39 -33.63 13.72
N LEU A 73 10.47 -33.75 12.40
CA LEU A 73 9.34 -34.17 11.58
C LEU A 73 9.27 -35.70 11.48
N ARG A 74 8.07 -36.25 11.61
CA ARG A 74 7.84 -37.67 11.36
C ARG A 74 8.04 -38.00 9.88
N PRO A 75 8.44 -39.20 9.52
CA PRO A 75 8.48 -39.65 8.13
C PRO A 75 7.12 -39.43 7.44
N GLY A 76 7.11 -38.88 6.25
CA GLY A 76 5.87 -38.58 5.52
C GLY A 76 6.07 -37.53 4.45
N THR A 77 5.00 -37.26 3.71
CA THR A 77 4.99 -36.18 2.69
C THR A 77 4.30 -34.93 3.23
N TYR A 78 5.00 -33.83 3.20
CA TYR A 78 4.55 -32.52 3.68
C TYR A 78 4.44 -31.54 2.54
N THR A 79 3.51 -30.59 2.66
CA THR A 79 3.45 -29.42 1.81
C THR A 79 3.90 -28.21 2.62
N LEU A 80 5.08 -27.67 2.30
CA LEU A 80 5.54 -26.42 2.88
C LEU A 80 4.89 -25.26 2.14
N GLU A 81 4.57 -24.20 2.88
CA GLU A 81 4.11 -22.95 2.35
C GLU A 81 4.98 -21.81 2.91
N ALA A 82 5.59 -21.04 2.01
CA ALA A 82 6.37 -19.87 2.35
C ALA A 82 5.57 -18.59 2.06
N ARG A 83 5.51 -17.68 3.02
CA ARG A 83 4.78 -16.41 2.93
C ARG A 83 5.63 -15.25 3.38
N LEU A 84 5.67 -14.20 2.57
CA LEU A 84 6.26 -12.91 2.91
C LEU A 84 5.39 -11.80 2.34
N ILE A 85 5.21 -10.73 3.09
CA ILE A 85 4.46 -9.56 2.61
C ILE A 85 5.19 -8.98 1.38
N GLY A 86 4.45 -8.79 0.29
CA GLY A 86 5.01 -8.32 -0.98
C GLY A 86 5.43 -9.44 -1.93
N TYR A 87 5.20 -10.71 -1.55
CA TYR A 87 5.53 -11.86 -2.37
C TYR A 87 4.32 -12.80 -2.51
N ALA A 88 4.24 -13.48 -3.65
CA ALA A 88 3.29 -14.57 -3.84
C ALA A 88 3.64 -15.72 -2.89
N ALA A 89 2.62 -16.31 -2.25
CA ALA A 89 2.84 -17.48 -1.45
C ALA A 89 3.30 -18.66 -2.35
N GLU A 90 4.40 -19.29 -1.99
CA GLU A 90 4.95 -20.43 -2.71
C GLU A 90 4.72 -21.71 -1.90
N SER A 91 4.32 -22.79 -2.58
CA SER A 91 4.08 -24.09 -1.92
C SER A 91 4.86 -25.19 -2.61
N SER A 92 5.60 -25.98 -1.83
CA SER A 92 6.38 -27.10 -2.33
C SER A 92 6.09 -28.37 -1.54
N ARG A 93 6.04 -29.51 -2.23
CA ARG A 93 5.90 -30.83 -1.61
C ARG A 93 7.26 -31.44 -1.37
N VAL A 94 7.45 -32.01 -0.18
CA VAL A 94 8.70 -32.65 0.23
C VAL A 94 8.39 -33.93 1.00
N ALA A 95 9.08 -34.99 0.65
CA ALA A 95 9.04 -36.26 1.38
C ALA A 95 10.18 -36.33 2.39
N ILE A 96 9.88 -36.72 3.62
CA ILE A 96 10.82 -36.86 4.74
C ILE A 96 10.96 -38.32 5.08
N GLU A 97 12.21 -38.78 5.16
CA GLU A 97 12.59 -40.11 5.59
C GLU A 97 13.14 -40.07 7.02
N ALA A 98 12.99 -41.15 7.72
CA ALA A 98 13.47 -41.25 9.10
C ALA A 98 14.98 -41.07 9.20
N GLY A 99 15.42 -40.18 10.10
CA GLY A 99 16.83 -39.89 10.33
C GLY A 99 17.53 -39.04 9.25
N HIS A 100 16.82 -38.59 8.21
CA HIS A 100 17.40 -37.82 7.12
C HIS A 100 16.98 -36.36 7.20
N SER A 101 17.92 -35.48 6.79
CA SER A 101 17.65 -34.07 6.57
C SER A 101 17.41 -33.80 5.08
N ARG A 102 16.29 -33.20 4.71
CA ARG A 102 15.98 -32.86 3.33
C ARG A 102 16.23 -31.38 3.09
N HIS A 103 17.04 -31.08 2.07
CA HIS A 103 17.28 -29.71 1.65
C HIS A 103 16.22 -29.28 0.62
N LEU A 104 15.66 -28.06 0.81
CA LEU A 104 14.63 -27.48 -0.05
C LEU A 104 14.79 -25.97 -0.16
N ASP A 105 15.15 -25.47 -1.34
CA ASP A 105 15.17 -24.04 -1.62
C ASP A 105 13.83 -23.58 -2.19
N LEU A 106 13.37 -22.43 -1.72
CA LEU A 106 12.10 -21.82 -2.13
C LEU A 106 12.37 -20.47 -2.80
N TYR A 107 11.74 -20.25 -3.93
CA TYR A 107 11.88 -19.06 -4.77
C TYR A 107 10.59 -18.27 -4.73
N LEU A 108 10.56 -17.18 -3.96
CA LEU A 108 9.39 -16.32 -3.91
C LEU A 108 9.43 -15.28 -5.02
N ARG A 109 8.34 -15.14 -5.74
CA ARG A 109 8.18 -14.08 -6.74
C ARG A 109 7.59 -12.84 -6.08
N GLN A 110 8.19 -11.69 -6.32
CA GLN A 110 7.55 -10.44 -5.94
C GLN A 110 6.16 -10.38 -6.59
N GLN A 111 5.18 -10.36 -5.76
CA GLN A 111 3.82 -10.05 -6.17
C GLN A 111 3.59 -8.63 -5.69
N ALA A 112 3.31 -7.71 -6.63
CA ALA A 112 2.68 -6.48 -6.24
C ALA A 112 1.50 -6.90 -5.36
N ILE A 113 1.53 -6.50 -4.09
CA ILE A 113 0.37 -6.71 -3.22
C ILE A 113 -0.76 -6.08 -4.00
N ASP A 114 -1.77 -6.87 -4.34
CA ASP A 114 -2.99 -6.34 -4.93
C ASP A 114 -3.63 -5.47 -3.84
N LEU A 115 -3.18 -4.21 -3.77
CA LEU A 115 -3.69 -3.19 -2.87
C LEU A 115 -5.17 -2.90 -3.18
N ASP A 116 -5.64 -3.39 -4.33
CA ASP A 116 -7.06 -3.40 -4.65
C ASP A 116 -7.87 -4.31 -3.70
N GLY A 117 -7.22 -5.24 -3.02
CA GLY A 117 -7.86 -6.13 -2.06
C GLY A 117 -8.16 -5.51 -0.69
N VAL A 118 -7.46 -4.46 -0.29
CA VAL A 118 -7.62 -3.83 1.04
C VAL A 118 -7.99 -2.37 0.90
N VAL A 119 -9.04 -1.95 1.59
CA VAL A 119 -9.53 -0.56 1.65
C VAL A 119 -9.64 -0.08 3.10
N VAL A 120 -9.40 1.19 3.32
CA VAL A 120 -9.48 1.84 4.64
C VAL A 120 -10.74 2.67 4.78
N SER A 121 -11.23 3.21 3.66
CA SER A 121 -12.31 4.21 3.65
C SER A 121 -13.66 3.66 4.08
N ALA A 122 -13.90 2.35 3.94
CA ALA A 122 -15.21 1.77 4.22
C ALA A 122 -15.63 1.87 5.70
N ASN A 123 -14.67 1.78 6.63
CA ASN A 123 -14.92 1.77 8.08
C ASN A 123 -13.79 2.38 8.91
N ARG A 124 -12.88 3.13 8.29
CA ARG A 124 -11.66 3.72 8.89
C ARG A 124 -10.63 2.70 9.38
N HIS A 125 -10.79 1.42 9.03
CA HIS A 125 -9.85 0.35 9.32
C HIS A 125 -9.54 -0.42 8.05
N GLU A 126 -8.36 -1.03 8.00
CA GLU A 126 -7.99 -1.91 6.90
C GLU A 126 -8.97 -3.08 6.80
N THR A 127 -9.68 -3.16 5.69
CA THR A 127 -10.71 -4.17 5.43
C THR A 127 -10.54 -4.68 4.00
N LEU A 128 -10.77 -5.96 3.80
CA LEU A 128 -10.81 -6.51 2.44
C LEU A 128 -11.94 -5.81 1.65
N ARG A 129 -11.65 -5.29 0.47
CA ARG A 129 -12.62 -4.57 -0.38
C ARG A 129 -13.90 -5.36 -0.61
N ARG A 130 -13.80 -6.67 -0.81
CA ARG A 130 -14.95 -7.59 -0.99
C ARG A 130 -15.83 -7.72 0.26
N SER A 131 -15.27 -7.42 1.45
CA SER A 131 -15.99 -7.48 2.74
C SER A 131 -16.34 -6.09 3.26
N ALA A 132 -16.05 -5.05 2.49
CA ALA A 132 -16.34 -3.67 2.86
C ALA A 132 -17.86 -3.43 2.87
N PRO A 133 -18.40 -2.73 3.89
CA PRO A 133 -19.83 -2.44 3.99
C PRO A 133 -20.33 -1.48 2.91
N SER A 134 -19.42 -0.76 2.27
CA SER A 134 -19.71 0.20 1.19
C SER A 134 -18.96 -0.17 -0.08
N LEU A 135 -19.54 0.14 -1.24
CA LEU A 135 -18.87 -0.05 -2.51
C LEU A 135 -17.70 0.93 -2.64
N VAL A 136 -16.47 0.41 -2.50
CA VAL A 136 -15.24 1.18 -2.65
C VAL A 136 -14.61 0.86 -4.00
N THR A 137 -14.39 1.88 -4.81
CA THR A 137 -13.56 1.77 -6.02
C THR A 137 -12.18 2.32 -5.73
N VAL A 138 -11.16 1.65 -6.26
CA VAL A 138 -9.76 1.99 -6.03
C VAL A 138 -9.13 2.44 -7.33
N LEU A 139 -8.50 3.60 -7.31
CA LEU A 139 -7.67 4.13 -8.37
C LEU A 139 -6.21 3.91 -7.96
N SER A 140 -5.56 2.96 -8.58
CA SER A 140 -4.18 2.59 -8.24
C SER A 140 -3.18 3.62 -8.78
N GLN A 141 -1.97 3.62 -8.23
CA GLN A 141 -0.89 4.46 -8.74
C GLN A 141 -0.52 4.14 -10.19
N GLU A 142 -0.71 2.90 -10.63
CA GLU A 142 -0.45 2.49 -12.00
C GLU A 142 -1.29 3.29 -13.01
N VAL A 143 -2.54 3.64 -12.66
CA VAL A 143 -3.40 4.49 -13.49
C VAL A 143 -2.77 5.88 -13.64
N PHE A 144 -2.31 6.50 -12.55
CA PHE A 144 -1.62 7.81 -12.62
C PHE A 144 -0.38 7.76 -13.50
N GLN A 145 0.38 6.66 -13.44
CA GLN A 145 1.58 6.48 -14.28
C GLN A 145 1.23 6.28 -15.74
N LYS A 146 0.27 5.42 -16.06
CA LYS A 146 -0.15 5.12 -17.44
C LYS A 146 -0.82 6.30 -18.12
N THR A 147 -1.55 7.11 -17.35
CA THR A 147 -2.23 8.31 -17.86
C THR A 147 -1.38 9.57 -17.79
N HIS A 148 -0.14 9.45 -17.30
CA HIS A 148 0.75 10.59 -17.05
C HIS A 148 0.13 11.68 -16.17
N SER A 149 -0.79 11.29 -15.27
CA SER A 149 -1.45 12.25 -14.37
C SER A 149 -0.47 12.76 -13.32
N GLU A 150 -0.32 14.06 -13.23
CA GLU A 150 0.65 14.73 -12.36
C GLU A 150 0.07 15.06 -10.99
N ASN A 151 -1.27 15.13 -10.89
CA ASN A 151 -2.00 15.47 -9.68
C ASN A 151 -3.29 14.64 -9.54
N LEU A 152 -3.96 14.81 -8.38
CA LEU A 152 -5.20 14.10 -8.07
C LEU A 152 -6.31 14.40 -9.08
N SER A 153 -6.51 15.68 -9.44
CA SER A 153 -7.56 16.09 -10.36
C SER A 153 -7.48 15.36 -11.70
N GLN A 154 -6.29 15.30 -12.28
CA GLN A 154 -6.06 14.61 -13.55
C GLN A 154 -6.33 13.12 -13.46
N GLY A 155 -5.86 12.46 -12.37
CA GLY A 155 -6.10 11.02 -12.18
C GLY A 155 -7.58 10.67 -11.99
N LEU A 156 -8.33 11.50 -11.28
CA LEU A 156 -9.76 11.28 -11.04
C LEU A 156 -10.61 11.34 -12.32
N ARG A 157 -10.14 12.00 -13.39
CA ARG A 157 -10.83 12.03 -14.70
C ARG A 157 -10.98 10.63 -15.31
N PHE A 158 -10.11 9.68 -14.93
CA PHE A 158 -10.15 8.30 -15.42
C PHE A 158 -11.00 7.37 -14.52
N GLN A 159 -11.63 7.90 -13.48
CA GLN A 159 -12.46 7.11 -12.57
C GLN A 159 -13.93 7.15 -13.01
N PRO A 160 -14.53 6.03 -13.44
CA PRO A 160 -15.94 5.99 -13.81
C PRO A 160 -16.85 6.48 -12.66
N GLY A 161 -17.86 7.29 -13.02
CA GLY A 161 -18.80 7.87 -12.03
C GLY A 161 -18.32 9.09 -11.30
N LEU A 162 -17.10 9.56 -11.60
CA LEU A 162 -16.62 10.88 -11.21
C LEU A 162 -16.58 11.80 -12.43
N ARG A 163 -16.89 13.06 -12.22
CA ARG A 163 -16.72 14.11 -13.22
C ARG A 163 -15.97 15.26 -12.59
N ILE A 164 -14.87 15.64 -13.22
CA ILE A 164 -14.12 16.84 -12.86
C ILE A 164 -14.66 17.95 -13.77
N GLU A 165 -15.21 18.97 -13.16
CA GLU A 165 -15.72 20.16 -13.86
C GLU A 165 -14.85 21.36 -13.52
N ASP A 166 -14.50 22.10 -14.56
CA ASP A 166 -13.86 23.39 -14.45
C ASP A 166 -14.98 24.45 -14.42
N ASN A 167 -15.44 24.81 -13.20
CA ASN A 167 -16.65 25.63 -13.05
C ASN A 167 -16.43 27.14 -13.19
N CYS A 168 -15.19 27.56 -13.31
CA CYS A 168 -14.87 28.96 -13.50
C CYS A 168 -13.71 29.07 -14.46
N GLN A 169 -13.99 29.46 -15.68
CA GLN A 169 -12.97 29.75 -16.72
C GLN A 169 -11.90 30.68 -16.20
N ASN A 170 -12.31 31.70 -15.42
CA ASN A 170 -11.41 32.72 -14.93
C ASN A 170 -10.61 32.36 -13.68
N CYS A 171 -11.05 31.36 -12.88
CA CYS A 171 -10.41 31.02 -11.60
C CYS A 171 -9.73 29.67 -11.57
N GLY A 172 -9.85 28.83 -12.61
CA GLY A 172 -9.27 27.50 -12.63
C GLY A 172 -9.84 26.56 -11.54
N PHE A 173 -11.10 26.76 -11.19
CA PHE A 173 -11.78 26.07 -10.12
C PHE A 173 -12.21 24.67 -10.57
N ASN A 174 -11.56 23.66 -10.03
CA ASN A 174 -11.87 22.25 -10.29
C ASN A 174 -12.79 21.67 -9.23
N GLN A 175 -13.96 21.22 -9.63
CA GLN A 175 -14.94 20.57 -8.77
C GLN A 175 -15.09 19.10 -9.13
N VAL A 176 -15.13 18.22 -8.13
CA VAL A 176 -15.44 16.80 -8.33
C VAL A 176 -16.93 16.56 -8.09
N ARG A 177 -17.63 16.09 -9.11
CA ARG A 177 -18.98 15.58 -8.96
C ARG A 177 -18.97 14.06 -8.82
N ILE A 178 -19.63 13.55 -7.80
CA ILE A 178 -19.87 12.12 -7.60
C ILE A 178 -21.33 11.84 -7.89
N ASN A 179 -21.61 10.96 -8.87
CA ASN A 179 -22.97 10.62 -9.29
C ASN A 179 -23.84 11.85 -9.64
N GLY A 180 -23.23 12.92 -10.17
CA GLY A 180 -23.91 14.15 -10.55
C GLY A 180 -24.14 15.15 -9.41
N LEU A 181 -23.85 14.80 -8.15
CA LEU A 181 -23.93 15.74 -7.03
C LEU A 181 -22.75 16.70 -7.02
N GLU A 182 -23.00 17.95 -6.65
CA GLU A 182 -21.98 19.01 -6.61
C GLU A 182 -20.85 18.71 -5.63
N GLY A 183 -19.68 19.29 -5.86
CA GLY A 183 -18.47 19.05 -5.07
C GLY A 183 -18.60 19.40 -3.60
N ALA A 184 -19.48 20.32 -3.24
CA ALA A 184 -19.81 20.63 -1.84
C ALA A 184 -20.35 19.41 -1.06
N TYR A 185 -20.88 18.41 -1.79
CA TYR A 185 -21.38 17.15 -1.22
C TYR A 185 -20.38 15.99 -1.30
N SER A 186 -19.15 16.29 -1.73
CA SER A 186 -18.07 15.31 -1.88
C SER A 186 -16.97 15.60 -0.86
N GLN A 187 -16.71 14.66 0.05
CA GLN A 187 -15.68 14.80 1.07
C GLN A 187 -14.34 14.28 0.55
N ILE A 188 -13.32 15.14 0.58
CA ILE A 188 -11.94 14.75 0.26
C ILE A 188 -11.17 14.54 1.54
N LEU A 189 -10.48 13.41 1.60
CA LEU A 189 -9.66 12.99 2.73
C LEU A 189 -8.23 12.70 2.26
N ILE A 190 -7.27 12.89 3.15
CA ILE A 190 -5.93 12.33 3.03
C ILE A 190 -5.67 11.47 4.26
N ASP A 191 -5.33 10.20 4.05
CA ASP A 191 -5.16 9.19 5.11
C ASP A 191 -6.33 9.22 6.11
N SER A 192 -7.58 9.24 5.58
CA SER A 192 -8.83 9.27 6.35
C SER A 192 -9.06 10.52 7.20
N ARG A 193 -8.29 11.59 6.98
CA ARG A 193 -8.44 12.89 7.64
C ARG A 193 -8.97 13.91 6.64
N PRO A 194 -9.99 14.70 6.99
CA PRO A 194 -10.49 15.76 6.11
C PRO A 194 -9.38 16.73 5.71
N VAL A 195 -9.28 17.00 4.42
CA VAL A 195 -8.40 18.03 3.89
C VAL A 195 -9.15 19.33 3.94
N PHE A 196 -8.94 20.09 5.01
CA PHE A 196 -9.35 21.50 5.15
C PHE A 196 -10.84 21.83 5.11
N SER A 197 -11.13 23.14 5.25
CA SER A 197 -12.46 23.74 5.15
C SER A 197 -13.06 23.55 3.75
N ALA A 198 -14.36 23.77 3.62
CA ALA A 198 -15.13 23.66 2.37
C ALA A 198 -14.46 24.32 1.15
N LEU A 199 -13.68 25.39 1.36
CA LEU A 199 -12.96 26.10 0.29
C LEU A 199 -11.83 25.27 -0.31
N ALA A 200 -11.10 24.50 0.48
CA ALA A 200 -9.96 23.73 -0.01
C ALA A 200 -10.36 22.36 -0.62
N GLY A 201 -11.55 21.85 -0.28
CA GLY A 201 -12.14 20.70 -0.99
C GLY A 201 -12.46 21.01 -2.45
N VAL A 202 -12.46 22.28 -2.77
CA VAL A 202 -12.80 22.82 -4.08
C VAL A 202 -11.56 23.27 -4.86
N TYR A 203 -10.60 23.92 -4.20
CA TYR A 203 -9.38 24.44 -4.84
C TYR A 203 -8.13 23.54 -4.66
N GLY A 204 -8.23 22.46 -3.91
CA GLY A 204 -7.05 21.70 -3.49
C GLY A 204 -6.69 20.48 -4.32
N LEU A 205 -7.49 20.11 -5.32
CA LEU A 205 -7.27 18.86 -6.07
C LEU A 205 -6.00 18.85 -6.90
N GLU A 206 -5.64 19.99 -7.49
CA GLU A 206 -4.42 20.13 -8.29
C GLU A 206 -3.17 20.25 -7.41
N GLN A 207 -3.34 20.56 -6.13
CA GLN A 207 -2.24 20.67 -5.17
C GLN A 207 -1.75 19.32 -4.65
N ILE A 208 -2.51 18.24 -4.86
CA ILE A 208 -2.15 16.91 -4.40
C ILE A 208 -1.35 16.19 -5.49
N PRO A 209 -0.01 16.13 -5.38
CA PRO A 209 0.83 15.54 -6.41
C PRO A 209 0.68 14.02 -6.46
N SER A 210 0.66 13.46 -7.67
CA SER A 210 0.58 12.00 -7.87
C SER A 210 1.77 11.26 -7.25
N SER A 211 2.90 11.93 -7.07
CA SER A 211 4.10 11.36 -6.44
C SER A 211 3.90 10.96 -4.97
N MET A 212 2.96 11.60 -4.26
CA MET A 212 2.64 11.24 -2.88
C MET A 212 1.51 10.19 -2.78
N ILE A 213 0.78 9.94 -3.86
CA ILE A 213 -0.38 9.06 -3.88
C ILE A 213 0.08 7.60 -4.02
N GLU A 214 -0.39 6.72 -3.15
CA GLU A 214 -0.30 5.29 -3.30
C GLU A 214 -1.51 4.76 -4.06
N ARG A 215 -2.69 5.13 -3.60
CA ARG A 215 -3.98 4.86 -4.24
C ARG A 215 -5.02 5.88 -3.81
N VAL A 216 -6.11 5.96 -4.57
CA VAL A 216 -7.28 6.75 -4.18
C VAL A 216 -8.46 5.81 -4.02
N GLU A 217 -9.10 5.86 -2.87
CA GLU A 217 -10.29 5.09 -2.56
C GLU A 217 -11.51 6.01 -2.70
N VAL A 218 -12.48 5.59 -3.50
CA VAL A 218 -13.70 6.35 -3.76
C VAL A 218 -14.90 5.55 -3.27
N ILE A 219 -15.59 6.10 -2.27
CA ILE A 219 -16.90 5.63 -1.81
C ILE A 219 -17.96 6.47 -2.51
N ARG A 220 -18.92 5.81 -3.13
CA ARG A 220 -20.08 6.44 -3.75
C ARG A 220 -21.29 6.30 -2.84
N GLY A 221 -22.00 7.40 -2.65
CA GLY A 221 -23.17 7.45 -1.76
C GLY A 221 -22.81 7.82 -0.32
N GLY A 222 -23.80 7.78 0.55
CA GLY A 222 -23.73 8.38 1.88
C GLY A 222 -22.58 7.89 2.78
N GLY A 223 -21.53 8.69 2.88
CA GLY A 223 -20.43 8.53 3.83
C GLY A 223 -20.55 9.43 5.06
N SER A 224 -21.64 10.19 5.18
CA SER A 224 -21.79 11.25 6.17
C SER A 224 -21.71 10.76 7.62
N ALA A 225 -22.16 9.55 7.91
CA ALA A 225 -22.07 8.95 9.24
C ALA A 225 -20.62 8.77 9.73
N LEU A 226 -19.68 8.52 8.80
CA LEU A 226 -18.27 8.28 9.12
C LEU A 226 -17.39 9.52 8.91
N PHE A 227 -17.71 10.34 7.91
CA PHE A 227 -16.81 11.36 7.39
C PHE A 227 -17.38 12.79 7.43
N GLY A 228 -18.58 12.98 7.98
CA GLY A 228 -19.19 14.28 8.19
C GLY A 228 -20.19 14.70 7.11
N ALA A 229 -20.82 15.85 7.33
CA ALA A 229 -21.98 16.32 6.56
C ALA A 229 -21.71 16.50 5.06
N ASN A 230 -20.47 16.79 4.67
CA ASN A 230 -20.11 16.98 3.25
C ASN A 230 -20.00 15.68 2.46
N ALA A 231 -20.05 14.51 3.14
CA ALA A 231 -19.91 13.21 2.49
C ALA A 231 -21.25 12.61 2.04
N VAL A 232 -22.20 13.43 1.64
CA VAL A 232 -23.52 12.99 1.15
C VAL A 232 -23.42 12.33 -0.23
N GLY A 233 -22.66 12.91 -1.13
CA GLY A 233 -22.45 12.38 -2.48
C GLY A 233 -21.42 11.27 -2.52
N GLY A 234 -20.49 11.30 -1.58
CA GLY A 234 -19.42 10.31 -1.48
C GLY A 234 -18.15 10.84 -0.82
N VAL A 235 -17.16 9.97 -0.79
CA VAL A 235 -15.85 10.25 -0.19
C VAL A 235 -14.74 9.88 -1.16
N ILE A 236 -13.77 10.75 -1.29
CA ILE A 236 -12.51 10.51 -2.01
C ILE A 236 -11.40 10.52 -0.97
N ASN A 237 -10.84 9.36 -0.68
CA ASN A 237 -9.77 9.21 0.30
C ASN A 237 -8.44 8.93 -0.42
N VAL A 238 -7.52 9.86 -0.34
CA VAL A 238 -6.18 9.72 -0.87
C VAL A 238 -5.33 9.00 0.17
N ILE A 239 -4.90 7.80 -0.15
CA ILE A 239 -3.95 7.05 0.67
C ILE A 239 -2.55 7.42 0.22
N THR A 240 -1.75 7.94 1.14
CA THR A 240 -0.39 8.37 0.84
C THR A 240 0.59 7.23 0.92
N ARG A 241 1.65 7.32 0.12
CA ARG A 241 2.71 6.33 0.09
C ARG A 241 3.38 6.16 1.43
N GLU A 242 3.64 4.92 1.78
CA GLU A 242 4.50 4.56 2.88
C GLU A 242 5.87 4.11 2.32
N PRO A 243 6.98 4.64 2.84
CA PRO A 243 8.31 4.23 2.39
C PRO A 243 8.60 2.81 2.87
N LEU A 244 8.75 1.87 1.93
CA LEU A 244 9.02 0.46 2.20
C LEU A 244 10.45 0.05 1.87
N ARG A 245 11.15 0.85 1.04
CA ARG A 245 12.53 0.64 0.59
C ARG A 245 13.21 1.97 0.32
N ASN A 246 14.54 1.94 0.33
CA ASN A 246 15.33 3.08 -0.10
C ASN A 246 15.05 3.37 -1.56
N SER A 247 14.69 4.60 -1.87
CA SER A 247 14.40 5.01 -3.24
C SER A 247 14.60 6.50 -3.42
N ALA A 248 14.95 6.89 -4.63
CA ALA A 248 14.95 8.28 -5.06
C ALA A 248 14.41 8.35 -6.47
N SER A 249 13.55 9.33 -6.75
CA SER A 249 13.08 9.59 -8.10
C SER A 249 12.96 11.09 -8.34
N LEU A 250 13.36 11.50 -9.53
CA LEU A 250 13.17 12.83 -10.08
C LEU A 250 12.47 12.68 -11.42
N ARG A 251 11.38 13.38 -11.59
CA ARG A 251 10.63 13.43 -12.86
C ARG A 251 10.51 14.86 -13.30
N HIS A 252 10.78 15.09 -14.57
CA HIS A 252 10.50 16.35 -15.23
C HIS A 252 9.69 16.09 -16.48
N SER A 253 8.58 16.81 -16.65
CA SER A 253 7.66 16.66 -17.77
C SER A 253 7.26 18.00 -18.33
N TYR A 254 6.91 18.03 -19.61
CA TYR A 254 6.32 19.16 -20.29
C TYR A 254 4.97 18.75 -20.84
N THR A 255 3.92 19.47 -20.45
CA THR A 255 2.59 19.32 -21.05
C THR A 255 2.34 20.54 -21.93
N SER A 256 2.00 20.30 -23.20
CA SER A 256 1.63 21.38 -24.14
C SER A 256 0.13 21.52 -24.17
N TYR A 257 -0.33 22.75 -24.05
CA TYR A 257 -1.71 23.15 -24.28
C TYR A 257 -1.72 24.03 -25.54
N GLU A 258 -2.47 23.63 -26.54
CA GLU A 258 -2.59 24.37 -27.81
C GLU A 258 -3.97 25.03 -27.90
N GLY A 259 -4.01 26.30 -28.21
CA GLY A 259 -5.21 27.03 -28.60
C GLY A 259 -5.52 26.83 -30.09
N ALA A 260 -6.72 27.23 -30.52
CA ALA A 260 -7.21 27.04 -31.89
C ALA A 260 -6.31 27.66 -32.97
N ASP A 261 -5.68 28.78 -32.67
CA ASP A 261 -4.85 29.54 -33.63
C ASP A 261 -3.33 29.35 -33.46
N HIS A 262 -2.87 28.40 -32.63
CA HIS A 262 -1.45 28.24 -32.26
C HIS A 262 -0.78 29.50 -31.66
N ARG A 263 -1.51 30.59 -31.49
CA ARG A 263 -0.98 31.87 -30.98
C ARG A 263 -0.73 31.83 -29.48
N TYR A 264 -1.48 31.00 -28.77
CA TYR A 264 -1.43 30.91 -27.31
C TYR A 264 -1.12 29.48 -26.88
N THR A 265 0.02 28.96 -27.36
CA THR A 265 0.55 27.68 -26.88
C THR A 265 1.20 27.91 -25.53
N SER A 266 0.77 27.15 -24.53
CA SER A 266 1.38 27.15 -23.21
C SER A 266 2.05 25.84 -22.92
N LEU A 267 3.29 25.92 -22.47
CA LEU A 267 4.03 24.80 -21.93
C LEU A 267 3.90 24.80 -20.41
N MET A 268 3.51 23.68 -19.86
CA MET A 268 3.49 23.43 -18.42
C MET A 268 4.65 22.53 -18.02
N PRO A 269 5.81 23.11 -17.63
CA PRO A 269 6.86 22.34 -16.99
C PRO A 269 6.42 21.89 -15.61
N THR A 270 6.53 20.59 -15.34
CA THR A 270 6.29 20.01 -14.03
C THR A 270 7.51 19.24 -13.59
N THR A 271 8.05 19.58 -12.42
CA THR A 271 9.15 18.87 -11.77
C THR A 271 8.63 18.27 -10.48
N SER A 272 8.78 16.97 -10.33
CA SER A 272 8.45 16.27 -9.10
C SER A 272 9.62 15.40 -8.64
N PHE A 273 9.81 15.33 -7.33
CA PHE A 273 10.79 14.45 -6.72
C PHE A 273 10.18 13.70 -5.54
N ASN A 274 10.70 12.53 -5.28
CA ASN A 274 10.54 11.85 -4.01
C ASN A 274 11.82 11.13 -3.64
N GLY A 275 12.08 11.03 -2.32
CA GLY A 275 13.20 10.30 -1.76
C GLY A 275 12.76 9.61 -0.49
N ALA A 276 13.10 8.35 -0.32
CA ALA A 276 12.76 7.56 0.85
C ALA A 276 13.99 6.84 1.39
N LEU A 277 14.13 6.86 2.71
CA LEU A 277 15.15 6.13 3.46
C LEU A 277 14.44 5.22 4.45
N VAL A 278 14.83 3.97 4.49
CA VAL A 278 14.26 2.94 5.35
C VAL A 278 15.40 2.21 6.04
N THR A 279 15.30 2.01 7.34
CA THR A 279 16.30 1.23 8.11
C THR A 279 16.23 -0.24 7.70
N GLU A 280 17.33 -0.96 7.82
CA GLU A 280 17.44 -2.39 7.46
C GLU A 280 16.41 -3.25 8.20
N ASP A 281 16.16 -2.95 9.46
CA ASP A 281 15.15 -3.62 10.30
C ASP A 281 13.71 -3.16 10.00
N ARG A 282 13.52 -2.21 9.08
CA ARG A 282 12.22 -1.59 8.72
C ARG A 282 11.43 -1.04 9.91
N ARG A 283 12.15 -0.70 11.00
CA ARG A 283 11.53 -0.08 12.18
C ARG A 283 11.34 1.41 12.01
N ALA A 284 12.20 2.05 11.24
CA ALA A 284 12.09 3.47 10.94
C ALA A 284 12.18 3.74 9.44
N ALA A 285 11.45 4.74 8.99
CA ALA A 285 11.59 5.28 7.66
C ALA A 285 11.25 6.75 7.61
N ALA A 286 11.83 7.43 6.64
CA ALA A 286 11.52 8.83 6.32
C ALA A 286 11.40 8.99 4.81
N MET A 287 10.46 9.81 4.38
CA MET A 287 10.24 10.16 2.97
C MET A 287 10.07 11.66 2.84
N VAL A 288 10.67 12.22 1.83
CA VAL A 288 10.42 13.59 1.36
C VAL A 288 9.88 13.55 -0.06
N PHE A 289 8.96 14.42 -0.37
CA PHE A 289 8.42 14.57 -1.72
C PHE A 289 8.11 16.03 -2.02
N GLY A 290 8.17 16.38 -3.29
CA GLY A 290 7.81 17.71 -3.70
C GLY A 290 7.44 17.76 -5.17
N GLN A 291 6.72 18.84 -5.54
CA GLN A 291 6.34 19.14 -6.90
C GLN A 291 6.35 20.65 -7.12
N HIS A 292 6.81 21.05 -8.27
CA HIS A 292 6.68 22.40 -8.78
C HIS A 292 6.16 22.34 -10.21
N SER A 293 5.07 23.05 -10.48
CA SER A 293 4.51 23.20 -11.83
C SER A 293 4.11 24.63 -12.10
N ARG A 294 4.20 25.00 -13.36
CA ARG A 294 3.75 26.31 -13.85
C ARG A 294 3.09 26.12 -15.19
N ARG A 295 1.85 26.57 -15.31
CA ARG A 295 1.09 26.63 -16.56
C ARG A 295 0.87 28.09 -16.91
N GLY A 296 1.11 28.46 -18.16
CA GLY A 296 0.71 29.75 -18.69
C GLY A 296 -0.76 29.76 -19.07
N MET A 297 -1.24 30.91 -19.43
CA MET A 297 -2.59 31.12 -19.95
C MET A 297 -2.78 30.47 -21.32
N VAL A 298 -3.97 29.93 -21.59
CA VAL A 298 -4.34 29.38 -22.89
C VAL A 298 -5.72 29.89 -23.29
N ASP A 299 -5.82 30.39 -24.51
CA ASP A 299 -7.06 30.74 -25.22
C ASP A 299 -7.32 29.58 -26.20
N ILE A 300 -8.35 28.78 -25.95
CA ILE A 300 -8.62 27.55 -26.73
C ILE A 300 -9.41 27.91 -28.01
N ASP A 301 -10.35 28.81 -27.95
CA ASP A 301 -11.27 29.13 -29.07
C ASP A 301 -10.86 30.35 -29.90
N GLY A 302 -9.84 31.09 -29.47
CA GLY A 302 -9.28 32.21 -30.21
C GLY A 302 -10.08 33.49 -30.08
N ASP A 303 -10.94 33.60 -29.07
CA ASP A 303 -11.77 34.78 -28.82
C ASP A 303 -11.04 35.91 -28.09
N SER A 304 -9.75 35.74 -27.78
CA SER A 304 -8.87 36.62 -27.02
C SER A 304 -9.16 36.64 -25.51
N PHE A 305 -10.01 35.76 -25.01
CA PHE A 305 -10.18 35.51 -23.59
C PHE A 305 -9.46 34.21 -23.20
N THR A 306 -9.12 34.10 -21.94
CA THR A 306 -8.40 32.93 -21.46
C THR A 306 -9.37 31.88 -20.98
N ASP A 307 -9.34 30.70 -21.61
CA ASP A 307 -10.10 29.50 -21.16
C ASP A 307 -9.39 28.77 -20.03
N ILE A 308 -8.05 28.77 -20.05
CA ILE A 308 -7.24 28.13 -19.04
C ILE A 308 -6.33 29.18 -18.37
N PRO A 309 -6.53 29.48 -17.08
CA PRO A 309 -5.77 30.51 -16.38
C PRO A 309 -4.32 30.09 -16.11
N GLU A 310 -3.46 31.07 -15.84
CA GLU A 310 -2.11 30.80 -15.32
C GLU A 310 -2.20 30.15 -13.95
N LEU A 311 -1.45 29.06 -13.78
CA LEU A 311 -1.38 28.32 -12.52
C LEU A 311 0.08 28.12 -12.11
N LYS A 312 0.39 28.44 -10.87
CA LYS A 312 1.68 28.11 -10.23
C LYS A 312 1.40 27.27 -9.01
N ASN A 313 1.89 26.05 -9.00
CA ASN A 313 1.70 25.11 -7.91
C ASN A 313 3.05 24.68 -7.32
N ARG A 314 3.14 24.67 -5.99
CA ARG A 314 4.28 24.19 -5.22
C ARG A 314 3.77 23.32 -4.09
N ALA A 315 4.24 22.09 -4.05
CA ALA A 315 3.96 21.15 -2.96
C ALA A 315 5.28 20.63 -2.40
N LEU A 316 5.37 20.58 -1.08
CA LEU A 316 6.49 19.97 -0.36
C LEU A 316 5.92 19.20 0.81
N GLY A 317 6.40 17.97 1.02
CA GLY A 317 5.98 17.16 2.13
C GLY A 317 7.10 16.29 2.68
N PHE A 318 6.92 15.94 3.94
CA PHE A 318 7.76 15.03 4.69
C PHE A 318 6.88 14.08 5.46
N ARG A 319 7.25 12.80 5.49
CA ARG A 319 6.60 11.78 6.30
C ARG A 319 7.67 10.87 6.90
N SER A 320 7.52 10.54 8.17
CA SER A 320 8.37 9.57 8.83
C SER A 320 7.53 8.66 9.73
N TYR A 321 8.04 7.47 9.96
CA TYR A 321 7.47 6.59 10.98
C TYR A 321 8.57 5.91 11.80
N TYR A 322 8.19 5.53 13.01
CA TYR A 322 8.96 4.68 13.89
C TYR A 322 8.06 3.63 14.54
N LYS A 323 8.36 2.35 14.35
CA LYS A 323 7.63 1.24 14.98
C LYS A 323 8.11 1.08 16.42
N THR A 324 7.26 1.41 17.37
CA THR A 324 7.55 1.28 18.80
C THR A 324 7.30 -0.12 19.34
N GLY A 325 6.55 -0.94 18.59
CA GLY A 325 6.24 -2.33 18.92
C GLY A 325 5.63 -3.07 17.73
N MET A 326 5.22 -4.31 17.94
CA MET A 326 4.64 -5.15 16.87
C MET A 326 3.36 -4.53 16.28
N TYR A 327 2.54 -3.88 17.11
CA TYR A 327 1.26 -3.29 16.69
C TYR A 327 1.19 -1.78 16.89
N SER A 328 2.33 -1.13 17.20
CA SER A 328 2.37 0.30 17.48
C SER A 328 3.38 1.02 16.61
N LYS A 329 2.94 2.12 16.02
CA LYS A 329 3.71 2.95 15.10
C LYS A 329 3.47 4.43 15.41
N LEU A 330 4.53 5.19 15.60
CA LEU A 330 4.49 6.64 15.65
C LEU A 330 4.74 7.18 14.24
N THR A 331 3.91 8.10 13.79
CA THR A 331 4.05 8.74 12.47
C THR A 331 4.10 10.25 12.66
N ALA A 332 5.09 10.90 12.05
CA ALA A 332 5.17 12.34 11.94
C ALA A 332 5.05 12.74 10.47
N GLU A 333 4.25 13.76 10.20
CA GLU A 333 3.96 14.21 8.87
C GLU A 333 3.83 15.72 8.80
N TYR A 334 4.38 16.31 7.74
CA TYR A 334 4.24 17.71 7.40
C TYR A 334 4.00 17.85 5.90
N ARG A 335 3.07 18.73 5.54
CA ARG A 335 2.78 19.07 4.16
C ARG A 335 2.60 20.58 4.05
N SER A 336 3.19 21.16 3.02
CA SER A 336 2.99 22.54 2.61
C SER A 336 2.60 22.55 1.15
N MET A 337 1.47 23.14 0.84
CA MET A 337 0.95 23.27 -0.51
C MET A 337 0.62 24.71 -0.75
N HIS A 338 1.05 25.24 -1.88
CA HIS A 338 0.81 26.62 -2.28
C HIS A 338 0.42 26.66 -3.74
N GLU A 339 -0.73 27.24 -4.00
CA GLU A 339 -1.25 27.45 -5.35
C GLU A 339 -1.52 28.92 -5.56
N LEU A 340 -1.08 29.41 -6.69
CA LEU A 340 -1.39 30.74 -7.18
C LEU A 340 -2.03 30.59 -8.55
N SER A 341 -3.32 30.88 -8.62
CA SER A 341 -4.05 31.05 -9.88
C SER A 341 -4.19 32.54 -10.15
N LEU A 342 -3.74 32.95 -11.31
CA LEU A 342 -3.89 34.35 -11.75
C LEU A 342 -5.13 34.44 -12.61
N ILE A 343 -6.13 35.12 -12.06
CA ILE A 343 -7.44 35.37 -12.67
C ILE A 343 -7.38 36.52 -13.63
N HIS A 344 -6.42 37.44 -13.48
CA HIS A 344 -6.34 38.65 -14.28
C HIS A 344 -5.39 38.50 -15.40
N ILE A 345 -6.00 38.57 -16.48
CA ILE A 345 -5.42 38.97 -17.69
C ILE A 345 -5.85 40.34 -18.06
N SER A 346 -4.91 41.08 -18.52
CA SER A 346 -5.23 42.28 -19.23
C SER A 346 -6.37 42.03 -20.24
N GLU A 347 -7.61 42.31 -19.83
CA GLU A 347 -8.57 42.68 -20.87
C GLU A 347 -7.84 43.61 -21.83
N PRO A 348 -7.74 43.26 -23.11
CA PRO A 348 -7.48 44.31 -24.05
C PRO A 348 -8.60 45.31 -23.83
N THR A 349 -8.28 46.47 -23.26
CA THR A 349 -9.20 47.58 -23.12
C THR A 349 -9.84 47.75 -24.48
N ARG A 350 -11.08 47.28 -24.66
CA ARG A 350 -11.87 47.63 -25.86
C ARG A 350 -11.98 49.13 -25.80
N PRO A 351 -11.48 49.86 -26.80
CA PRO A 351 -11.83 51.24 -26.91
C PRO A 351 -13.34 51.31 -27.13
N TYR A 352 -14.04 51.92 -26.24
CA TYR A 352 -15.45 52.25 -26.42
C TYR A 352 -15.68 53.09 -27.67
#